data_98363626724568525c7297a41303c3e4
#
_entry.id   98363626724568525c7297a41303c3e4
#
_cell.length_a   1.000
_cell.length_b   1.000
_cell.length_c   1.000
_cell.angle_alpha   90.00
_cell.angle_beta   90.00
_cell.angle_gamma   90.00
#
_symmetry.space_group_name_H-M   'P 1'
#
loop_
_entity.id
_entity.type
_entity.pdbx_description
1 polymer ?
#
loop_
_entity_poly.entity_id
_entity_poly.type
_entity_poly.pdbx_seq_one_letter_code
_entity_poly.pdbx_strand_id
1 'polypeptide(L)'
;ADAKEALTKMTEYVEECETKKWLAQIAAWKEEHPLRMKPKGDQMQAQDILETINEVFKEDDKIVVTDVGQHQMFTSQYLEVNEKTRLYMSGGLGTMGYGLPGGIGAKIGNPDTPVISVSGDGGMQMNIQELATAVLEELPIICCIFNNEYLGMVRQWQKLFYGKRYAMTNLKAGALSRRTNGQEYPEYTPDFIRLAESYGAKGIRVTEKDQIAAAFEEAKKNTKTPTIIEFIIDPEEMVYPMIKPGGTLADLIMDC
;
A
#
# COMPACT_ATOMS: atom_id res chain seq x y z
N ALA A 1 -21.99 25.60 -2.56
CA ALA A 1 -23.04 25.33 -1.57
C ALA A 1 -22.43 24.51 -0.43
N ASP A 2 -22.95 24.64 0.78
CA ASP A 2 -22.62 23.74 1.87
C ASP A 2 -23.14 22.33 1.58
N ALA A 3 -22.29 21.30 1.78
CA ALA A 3 -22.65 19.94 1.42
C ALA A 3 -23.84 19.39 2.25
N LYS A 4 -23.89 19.73 3.54
CA LYS A 4 -24.99 19.30 4.42
C LYS A 4 -26.31 19.90 3.99
N GLU A 5 -26.33 21.22 3.73
CA GLU A 5 -27.54 21.89 3.26
C GLU A 5 -28.01 21.36 1.90
N ALA A 6 -27.06 21.15 0.97
CA ALA A 6 -27.38 20.59 -0.34
C ALA A 6 -27.98 19.19 -0.22
N LEU A 7 -27.36 18.28 0.55
CA LEU A 7 -27.85 16.93 0.77
C LEU A 7 -29.22 16.94 1.47
N THR A 8 -29.40 17.78 2.49
CA THR A 8 -30.69 17.91 3.18
C THR A 8 -31.80 18.31 2.23
N LYS A 9 -31.54 19.29 1.34
CA LYS A 9 -32.54 19.69 0.34
C LYS A 9 -32.75 18.63 -0.74
N MET A 10 -31.71 17.93 -1.17
CA MET A 10 -31.83 16.86 -2.16
C MET A 10 -32.70 15.70 -1.65
N THR A 11 -32.60 15.35 -0.37
CA THR A 11 -33.41 14.28 0.23
C THR A 11 -34.90 14.60 0.24
N GLU A 12 -35.33 15.88 0.18
CA GLU A 12 -36.73 16.27 0.05
C GLU A 12 -37.34 15.91 -1.31
N TYR A 13 -36.50 15.70 -2.34
CA TYR A 13 -36.90 15.40 -3.73
C TYR A 13 -36.59 13.97 -4.15
N VAL A 14 -35.90 13.18 -3.32
CA VAL A 14 -35.53 11.79 -3.62
C VAL A 14 -36.61 10.86 -3.05
N GLU A 15 -37.21 10.06 -3.91
CA GLU A 15 -38.11 8.98 -3.53
C GLU A 15 -37.32 7.68 -3.31
N GLU A 16 -37.88 6.78 -2.51
CA GLU A 16 -37.34 5.44 -2.31
C GLU A 16 -37.37 4.66 -3.64
N CYS A 17 -36.19 4.21 -4.08
CA CYS A 17 -36.03 3.46 -5.32
C CYS A 17 -35.91 1.95 -5.07
N GLU A 18 -36.57 1.15 -5.91
CA GLU A 18 -36.41 -0.30 -5.91
C GLU A 18 -35.03 -0.67 -6.51
N THR A 19 -34.05 -0.99 -5.65
CA THR A 19 -32.68 -1.27 -6.04
C THR A 19 -32.33 -2.76 -6.10
N LYS A 20 -33.21 -3.68 -5.68
CA LYS A 20 -32.91 -5.12 -5.55
C LYS A 20 -32.38 -5.75 -6.82
N LYS A 21 -32.99 -5.44 -7.97
CA LYS A 21 -32.56 -5.99 -9.26
C LYS A 21 -31.16 -5.52 -9.64
N TRP A 22 -30.88 -4.23 -9.38
CA TRP A 22 -29.57 -3.65 -9.66
C TRP A 22 -28.49 -4.23 -8.74
N LEU A 23 -28.78 -4.36 -7.45
CA LEU A 23 -27.84 -4.99 -6.49
C LEU A 23 -27.58 -6.46 -6.81
N ALA A 24 -28.59 -7.20 -7.22
CA ALA A 24 -28.44 -8.59 -7.68
C ALA A 24 -27.56 -8.69 -8.93
N GLN A 25 -27.72 -7.75 -9.87
CA GLN A 25 -26.86 -7.70 -11.07
C GLN A 25 -25.40 -7.38 -10.71
N ILE A 26 -25.16 -6.43 -9.80
CA ILE A 26 -23.81 -6.12 -9.31
C ILE A 26 -23.19 -7.34 -8.60
N ALA A 27 -23.95 -8.05 -7.78
CA ALA A 27 -23.48 -9.25 -7.11
C ALA A 27 -23.08 -10.34 -8.11
N ALA A 28 -23.91 -10.58 -9.13
CA ALA A 28 -23.58 -11.53 -10.20
C ALA A 28 -22.29 -11.15 -10.95
N TRP A 29 -22.11 -9.88 -11.29
CA TRP A 29 -20.87 -9.41 -11.94
C TRP A 29 -19.64 -9.57 -11.05
N LYS A 30 -19.74 -9.32 -9.75
CA LYS A 30 -18.63 -9.51 -8.80
C LYS A 30 -18.25 -10.99 -8.66
N GLU A 31 -19.22 -11.89 -8.75
CA GLU A 31 -18.98 -13.34 -8.72
C GLU A 31 -18.36 -13.83 -10.03
N GLU A 32 -18.85 -13.35 -11.18
CA GLU A 32 -18.36 -13.73 -12.50
C GLU A 32 -16.98 -13.16 -12.82
N HIS A 33 -16.71 -11.93 -12.34
CA HIS A 33 -15.49 -11.18 -12.63
C HIS A 33 -14.84 -10.65 -11.33
N PRO A 34 -14.36 -11.54 -10.43
CA PRO A 34 -13.72 -11.10 -9.20
C PRO A 34 -12.42 -10.35 -9.50
N LEU A 35 -12.20 -9.23 -8.80
CA LEU A 35 -10.94 -8.51 -8.88
C LEU A 35 -9.86 -9.33 -8.17
N ARG A 36 -9.04 -10.02 -8.93
CA ARG A 36 -7.94 -10.85 -8.42
C ARG A 36 -6.72 -10.71 -9.30
N MET A 37 -5.56 -10.67 -8.68
CA MET A 37 -4.29 -10.77 -9.40
C MET A 37 -4.13 -12.19 -9.96
N LYS A 38 -3.49 -12.31 -11.12
CA LYS A 38 -3.12 -13.62 -11.66
C LYS A 38 -2.03 -14.21 -10.77
N PRO A 39 -2.22 -15.44 -10.24
CA PRO A 39 -1.18 -16.07 -9.45
C PRO A 39 0.12 -16.25 -10.25
N LYS A 40 1.25 -15.93 -9.62
CA LYS A 40 2.59 -16.07 -10.20
C LYS A 40 3.40 -17.15 -9.47
N GLY A 41 2.86 -18.36 -9.38
CA GLY A 41 3.48 -19.45 -8.63
C GLY A 41 3.57 -19.11 -7.14
N ASP A 42 4.74 -19.31 -6.54
CA ASP A 42 4.99 -19.05 -5.12
C ASP A 42 5.44 -17.60 -4.82
N GLN A 43 5.54 -16.74 -5.84
CA GLN A 43 5.92 -15.34 -5.64
C GLN A 43 4.88 -14.60 -4.79
N MET A 44 5.37 -13.85 -3.81
CA MET A 44 4.53 -12.98 -2.98
C MET A 44 4.03 -11.79 -3.80
N GLN A 45 2.73 -11.55 -3.74
CA GLN A 45 2.06 -10.45 -4.43
C GLN A 45 1.48 -9.46 -3.41
N ALA A 46 1.26 -8.22 -3.83
CA ALA A 46 0.65 -7.19 -2.99
C ALA A 46 -0.73 -7.61 -2.46
N GLN A 47 -1.51 -8.35 -3.25
CA GLN A 47 -2.80 -8.92 -2.82
C GLN A 47 -2.66 -9.86 -1.63
N ASP A 48 -1.66 -10.76 -1.62
CA ASP A 48 -1.44 -11.71 -0.53
C ASP A 48 -1.23 -10.99 0.81
N ILE A 49 -0.47 -9.88 0.78
CA ILE A 49 -0.18 -9.07 1.97
C ILE A 49 -1.45 -8.39 2.48
N LEU A 50 -2.24 -7.79 1.58
CA LEU A 50 -3.44 -7.04 1.94
C LEU A 50 -4.58 -7.96 2.40
N GLU A 51 -4.75 -9.11 1.78
CA GLU A 51 -5.68 -10.15 2.24
C GLU A 51 -5.27 -10.67 3.63
N THR A 52 -3.96 -10.82 3.88
CA THR A 52 -3.47 -11.20 5.22
C THR A 52 -3.74 -10.10 6.27
N ILE A 53 -3.64 -8.81 5.92
CA ILE A 53 -4.07 -7.71 6.80
C ILE A 53 -5.56 -7.85 7.12
N ASN A 54 -6.41 -8.15 6.14
CA ASN A 54 -7.84 -8.33 6.36
C ASN A 54 -8.10 -9.46 7.38
N GLU A 55 -7.41 -10.59 7.25
CA GLU A 55 -7.60 -11.75 8.14
C GLU A 55 -7.00 -11.53 9.54
N VAL A 56 -5.74 -11.11 9.65
CA VAL A 56 -5.04 -10.95 10.94
C VAL A 56 -5.68 -9.87 11.81
N PHE A 57 -6.21 -8.81 11.18
CA PHE A 57 -6.84 -7.69 11.88
C PHE A 57 -8.37 -7.68 11.70
N LYS A 58 -8.99 -8.83 11.43
CA LYS A 58 -10.42 -8.95 11.17
C LYS A 58 -11.29 -8.43 12.31
N GLU A 59 -10.90 -8.74 13.53
CA GLU A 59 -11.67 -8.36 14.72
C GLU A 59 -11.26 -6.99 15.29
N ASP A 60 -10.15 -6.44 14.82
CA ASP A 60 -9.62 -5.17 15.32
C ASP A 60 -10.26 -3.97 14.60
N ASP A 61 -10.64 -2.94 15.35
CA ASP A 61 -10.82 -1.61 14.78
C ASP A 61 -9.43 -1.12 14.36
N LYS A 62 -9.23 -0.84 13.07
CA LYS A 62 -7.91 -0.51 12.53
C LYS A 62 -7.92 0.75 11.67
N ILE A 63 -6.78 1.39 11.65
CA ILE A 63 -6.50 2.49 10.74
C ILE A 63 -5.41 2.05 9.77
N VAL A 64 -5.67 2.16 8.48
CA VAL A 64 -4.68 1.96 7.43
C VAL A 64 -4.38 3.30 6.79
N VAL A 65 -3.10 3.64 6.68
CA VAL A 65 -2.62 4.86 6.03
C VAL A 65 -1.73 4.46 4.86
N THR A 66 -2.01 4.94 3.66
CA THR A 66 -1.15 4.61 2.52
C THR A 66 -0.25 5.77 2.13
N ASP A 67 0.97 5.47 1.73
CA ASP A 67 1.77 6.33 0.89
C ASP A 67 1.25 6.32 -0.56
N VAL A 68 1.96 6.90 -1.50
CA VAL A 68 1.52 7.08 -2.88
C VAL A 68 2.33 6.24 -3.86
N GLY A 69 1.64 5.44 -4.67
CA GLY A 69 2.22 4.56 -5.68
C GLY A 69 1.35 3.33 -5.97
N GLN A 70 1.94 2.27 -6.51
CA GLN A 70 1.23 1.01 -6.77
C GLN A 70 0.60 0.44 -5.49
N HIS A 71 1.32 0.46 -4.37
CA HIS A 71 0.83 -0.01 -3.06
C HIS A 71 -0.44 0.71 -2.61
N GLN A 72 -0.61 2.01 -2.91
CA GLN A 72 -1.85 2.75 -2.64
C GLN A 72 -3.02 2.18 -3.45
N MET A 73 -2.80 1.92 -4.73
CA MET A 73 -3.81 1.38 -5.61
C MET A 73 -4.16 -0.07 -5.24
N PHE A 74 -3.16 -0.90 -4.96
CA PHE A 74 -3.40 -2.26 -4.45
C PHE A 74 -4.19 -2.23 -3.14
N THR A 75 -3.84 -1.33 -2.20
CA THR A 75 -4.59 -1.18 -0.95
C THR A 75 -6.05 -0.81 -1.22
N SER A 76 -6.30 0.10 -2.16
CA SER A 76 -7.67 0.48 -2.54
C SER A 76 -8.46 -0.66 -3.21
N GLN A 77 -7.76 -1.63 -3.81
CA GLN A 77 -8.37 -2.77 -4.49
C GLN A 77 -8.63 -3.97 -3.58
N TYR A 78 -7.72 -4.27 -2.66
CA TYR A 78 -7.71 -5.54 -1.92
C TYR A 78 -7.91 -5.39 -0.41
N LEU A 79 -7.77 -4.18 0.15
CA LEU A 79 -8.12 -3.96 1.56
C LEU A 79 -9.63 -3.90 1.72
N GLU A 80 -10.17 -4.66 2.65
CA GLU A 80 -11.58 -4.57 3.02
C GLU A 80 -11.81 -3.34 3.89
N VAL A 81 -12.49 -2.34 3.32
CA VAL A 81 -12.92 -1.15 4.05
C VAL A 81 -14.35 -1.36 4.54
N ASN A 82 -14.51 -1.46 5.84
CA ASN A 82 -15.78 -1.71 6.53
C ASN A 82 -15.88 -0.83 7.77
N GLU A 83 -16.86 -1.09 8.64
CA GLU A 83 -17.08 -0.32 9.88
C GLU A 83 -15.87 -0.29 10.82
N LYS A 84 -15.03 -1.35 10.80
CA LYS A 84 -13.82 -1.48 11.61
C LYS A 84 -12.56 -0.95 10.93
N THR A 85 -12.62 -0.56 9.65
CA THR A 85 -11.45 -0.16 8.87
C THR A 85 -11.55 1.28 8.40
N ARG A 86 -10.67 2.15 8.89
CA ARG A 86 -10.53 3.53 8.41
C ARG A 86 -9.31 3.61 7.50
N LEU A 87 -9.49 4.08 6.27
CA LEU A 87 -8.44 4.21 5.27
C LEU A 87 -8.15 5.70 5.01
N TYR A 88 -6.90 6.11 5.20
CA TYR A 88 -6.42 7.45 4.89
C TYR A 88 -5.33 7.42 3.81
N MET A 89 -5.41 8.37 2.89
CA MET A 89 -4.43 8.47 1.80
C MET A 89 -4.36 9.89 1.24
N SER A 90 -3.25 10.24 0.65
CA SER A 90 -3.12 11.48 -0.14
C SER A 90 -3.71 11.28 -1.53
N GLY A 91 -5.06 11.15 -1.62
CA GLY A 91 -5.75 10.85 -2.87
C GLY A 91 -5.90 12.04 -3.83
N GLY A 92 -5.82 13.28 -3.33
CA GLY A 92 -5.95 14.50 -4.13
C GLY A 92 -4.64 14.92 -4.78
N LEU A 93 -3.63 15.23 -3.99
CA LEU A 93 -2.32 15.67 -4.48
C LEU A 93 -1.35 14.53 -4.81
N GLY A 94 -1.56 13.34 -4.25
CA GLY A 94 -0.66 12.21 -4.48
C GLY A 94 0.74 12.44 -3.92
N THR A 95 0.83 12.87 -2.66
CA THR A 95 2.09 13.23 -2.02
C THR A 95 2.85 11.99 -1.57
N MET A 96 3.93 11.63 -2.25
CA MET A 96 4.86 10.61 -1.79
C MET A 96 5.51 11.04 -0.46
N GLY A 97 5.67 10.08 0.46
CA GLY A 97 6.15 10.34 1.82
C GLY A 97 5.06 10.64 2.83
N TYR A 98 3.78 10.59 2.45
CA TYR A 98 2.64 10.78 3.35
C TYR A 98 2.44 9.61 4.32
N GLY A 99 2.78 8.38 3.92
CA GLY A 99 2.42 7.15 4.64
C GLY A 99 2.92 7.11 6.09
N LEU A 100 4.21 7.29 6.32
CA LEU A 100 4.79 7.24 7.67
C LEU A 100 4.30 8.40 8.56
N PRO A 101 4.46 9.70 8.20
CA PRO A 101 3.98 10.79 9.05
C PRO A 101 2.46 10.79 9.23
N GLY A 102 1.70 10.38 8.21
CA GLY A 102 0.26 10.18 8.32
C GLY A 102 -0.10 9.08 9.33
N GLY A 103 0.65 7.97 9.33
CA GLY A 103 0.53 6.89 10.32
C GLY A 103 0.84 7.37 11.75
N ILE A 104 1.89 8.18 11.91
CA ILE A 104 2.25 8.81 13.21
C ILE A 104 1.09 9.66 13.71
N GLY A 105 0.57 10.56 12.88
CA GLY A 105 -0.56 11.42 13.24
C GLY A 105 -1.82 10.61 13.58
N ALA A 106 -2.11 9.55 12.81
CA ALA A 106 -3.24 8.66 13.09
C ALA A 106 -3.09 7.94 14.42
N LYS A 107 -1.88 7.50 14.79
CA LYS A 107 -1.60 6.81 16.05
C LYS A 107 -1.69 7.74 17.26
N ILE A 108 -1.18 8.95 17.14
CA ILE A 108 -1.31 9.98 18.19
C ILE A 108 -2.79 10.30 18.45
N GLY A 109 -3.57 10.46 17.38
CA GLY A 109 -5.00 10.75 17.49
C GLY A 109 -5.87 9.57 17.95
N ASN A 110 -5.35 8.34 17.88
CA ASN A 110 -6.05 7.09 18.22
C ASN A 110 -5.08 6.11 18.90
N PRO A 111 -4.67 6.38 20.14
CA PRO A 111 -3.59 5.65 20.82
C PRO A 111 -3.87 4.16 21.01
N ASP A 112 -5.13 3.78 21.17
CA ASP A 112 -5.53 2.37 21.42
C ASP A 112 -5.83 1.58 20.14
N THR A 113 -5.88 2.26 18.98
CA THR A 113 -6.21 1.62 17.71
C THR A 113 -4.95 1.16 16.99
N PRO A 114 -4.89 -0.07 16.46
CA PRO A 114 -3.83 -0.50 15.56
C PRO A 114 -3.74 0.41 14.32
N VAL A 115 -2.54 0.88 14.03
CA VAL A 115 -2.26 1.72 12.84
C VAL A 115 -1.26 0.99 11.96
N ILE A 116 -1.64 0.80 10.70
CA ILE A 116 -0.85 0.15 9.67
C ILE A 116 -0.55 1.18 8.58
N SER A 117 0.71 1.51 8.38
CA SER A 117 1.16 2.36 7.27
C SER A 117 1.64 1.47 6.13
N VAL A 118 1.09 1.65 4.92
CA VAL A 118 1.49 0.90 3.72
C VAL A 118 2.22 1.84 2.77
N SER A 119 3.49 1.58 2.56
CA SER A 119 4.37 2.40 1.72
C SER A 119 5.10 1.54 0.69
N GLY A 120 5.55 2.15 -0.39
CA GLY A 120 6.57 1.55 -1.24
C GLY A 120 7.98 1.89 -0.71
N ASP A 121 8.98 1.20 -1.21
CA ASP A 121 10.39 1.46 -0.92
C ASP A 121 10.82 2.91 -1.24
N GLY A 122 10.34 3.46 -2.33
CA GLY A 122 10.58 4.86 -2.69
C GLY A 122 9.84 5.85 -1.79
N GLY A 123 8.57 5.60 -1.47
CA GLY A 123 7.76 6.46 -0.61
C GLY A 123 8.30 6.52 0.82
N MET A 124 8.67 5.37 1.39
CA MET A 124 9.25 5.28 2.73
C MET A 124 10.51 6.14 2.88
N GLN A 125 11.33 6.23 1.84
CA GLN A 125 12.57 7.01 1.87
C GLN A 125 12.35 8.53 1.89
N MET A 126 11.17 9.02 1.52
CA MET A 126 10.90 10.47 1.44
C MET A 126 10.88 11.15 2.80
N ASN A 127 10.38 10.48 3.83
CA ASN A 127 10.26 11.00 5.20
C ASN A 127 10.74 10.00 6.26
N ILE A 128 11.76 9.21 5.94
CA ILE A 128 12.24 8.12 6.80
C ILE A 128 12.74 8.62 8.16
N GLN A 129 13.20 9.88 8.25
CA GLN A 129 13.64 10.52 9.48
C GLN A 129 12.52 10.60 10.54
N GLU A 130 11.26 10.52 10.15
CA GLU A 130 10.11 10.52 11.08
C GLU A 130 10.02 9.23 11.91
N LEU A 131 10.82 8.20 11.58
CA LEU A 131 11.01 7.06 12.49
C LEU A 131 11.54 7.49 13.86
N ALA A 132 12.38 8.54 13.90
CA ALA A 132 12.85 9.10 15.17
C ALA A 132 11.66 9.59 16.01
N THR A 133 10.73 10.33 15.42
CA THR A 133 9.51 10.78 16.09
C THR A 133 8.70 9.59 16.61
N ALA A 134 8.47 8.58 15.78
CA ALA A 134 7.69 7.41 16.17
C ALA A 134 8.32 6.60 17.31
N VAL A 135 9.65 6.51 17.35
CA VAL A 135 10.38 5.83 18.44
C VAL A 135 10.39 6.66 19.71
N LEU A 136 10.68 7.96 19.64
CA LEU A 136 10.74 8.85 20.79
C LEU A 136 9.38 9.00 21.51
N GLU A 137 8.30 9.00 20.73
CA GLU A 137 6.92 9.08 21.23
C GLU A 137 6.33 7.69 21.57
N GLU A 138 7.12 6.63 21.54
CA GLU A 138 6.71 5.24 21.81
C GLU A 138 5.44 4.83 21.05
N LEU A 139 5.40 5.11 19.73
CA LEU A 139 4.24 4.84 18.86
C LEU A 139 4.35 3.47 18.19
N PRO A 140 3.59 2.46 18.61
CA PRO A 140 3.59 1.14 18.00
C PRO A 140 2.80 1.14 16.68
N ILE A 141 3.42 1.66 15.63
CA ILE A 141 2.89 1.67 14.26
C ILE A 141 3.49 0.47 13.51
N ILE A 142 2.69 -0.19 12.70
CA ILE A 142 3.16 -1.23 11.78
C ILE A 142 3.39 -0.57 10.42
N CYS A 143 4.66 -0.46 10.00
CA CYS A 143 5.05 0.14 8.72
C CYS A 143 5.34 -0.98 7.71
N CYS A 144 4.42 -1.23 6.80
CA CYS A 144 4.57 -2.19 5.70
C CYS A 144 5.27 -1.53 4.52
N ILE A 145 6.41 -2.04 4.10
CA ILE A 145 7.14 -1.59 2.91
C ILE A 145 6.97 -2.64 1.82
N PHE A 146 6.26 -2.30 0.75
CA PHE A 146 6.18 -3.10 -0.46
C PHE A 146 7.41 -2.78 -1.31
N ASN A 147 8.45 -3.60 -1.15
CA ASN A 147 9.73 -3.39 -1.81
C ASN A 147 9.79 -4.16 -3.12
N ASN A 148 9.70 -3.45 -4.23
CA ASN A 148 9.90 -3.96 -5.58
C ASN A 148 11.17 -3.39 -6.23
N GLU A 149 11.97 -2.63 -5.48
CA GLU A 149 13.21 -1.98 -5.91
C GLU A 149 13.03 -0.93 -7.03
N TYR A 150 11.81 -0.42 -7.19
CA TYR A 150 11.49 0.55 -8.24
C TYR A 150 10.46 1.60 -7.77
N LEU A 151 10.49 2.77 -8.41
CA LEU A 151 9.34 3.66 -8.44
C LEU A 151 8.26 3.00 -9.31
N GLY A 152 7.54 2.04 -8.73
CA GLY A 152 6.74 1.05 -9.44
C GLY A 152 5.66 1.66 -10.33
N MET A 153 4.93 2.69 -9.87
CA MET A 153 3.89 3.32 -10.68
C MET A 153 4.47 4.04 -11.91
N VAL A 154 5.58 4.76 -11.75
CA VAL A 154 6.26 5.43 -12.88
C VAL A 154 6.78 4.39 -13.87
N ARG A 155 7.40 3.32 -13.37
CA ARG A 155 7.89 2.19 -14.19
C ARG A 155 6.74 1.52 -14.95
N GLN A 156 5.59 1.30 -14.31
CA GLN A 156 4.39 0.75 -14.95
C GLN A 156 3.93 1.63 -16.13
N TRP A 157 3.88 2.95 -15.95
CA TRP A 157 3.53 3.88 -17.03
C TRP A 157 4.54 3.85 -18.18
N GLN A 158 5.84 3.78 -17.85
CA GLN A 158 6.88 3.65 -18.89
C GLN A 158 6.72 2.34 -19.67
N LYS A 159 6.32 1.25 -19.01
CA LYS A 159 6.05 -0.02 -19.67
C LYS A 159 4.81 0.05 -20.58
N LEU A 160 3.71 0.58 -20.08
CA LEU A 160 2.42 0.58 -20.77
C LEU A 160 2.34 1.62 -21.89
N PHE A 161 2.88 2.84 -21.68
CA PHE A 161 2.60 3.98 -22.52
C PHE A 161 3.82 4.56 -23.23
N TYR A 162 5.03 4.18 -22.81
CA TYR A 162 6.28 4.76 -23.33
C TYR A 162 7.23 3.71 -23.92
N GLY A 163 6.70 2.60 -24.44
CA GLY A 163 7.47 1.56 -25.15
C GLY A 163 8.61 0.96 -24.31
N LYS A 164 8.40 0.78 -22.99
CA LYS A 164 9.40 0.26 -22.04
C LYS A 164 10.69 1.10 -21.95
N ARG A 165 10.61 2.39 -22.21
CA ARG A 165 11.74 3.31 -22.06
C ARG A 165 11.94 3.65 -20.59
N TYR A 166 12.48 2.70 -19.83
CA TYR A 166 12.70 2.86 -18.40
C TYR A 166 13.80 3.88 -18.13
N ALA A 167 13.47 4.92 -17.34
CA ALA A 167 14.41 5.95 -16.95
C ALA A 167 14.11 6.41 -15.52
N MET A 168 15.17 6.48 -14.70
CA MET A 168 15.16 7.06 -13.35
C MET A 168 14.14 6.45 -12.38
N THR A 169 13.79 5.18 -12.56
CA THR A 169 12.83 4.46 -11.72
C THR A 169 13.45 3.34 -10.91
N ASN A 170 14.69 2.98 -11.20
CA ASN A 170 15.40 1.90 -10.52
C ASN A 170 15.96 2.40 -9.18
N LEU A 171 15.56 1.77 -8.09
CA LEU A 171 16.06 1.99 -6.74
C LEU A 171 17.04 0.88 -6.30
N LYS A 172 17.20 -0.14 -7.12
CA LYS A 172 18.13 -1.26 -6.87
C LYS A 172 19.59 -0.81 -6.92
N ALA A 173 20.35 -1.20 -5.91
CA ALA A 173 21.80 -1.00 -5.94
C ALA A 173 22.44 -1.79 -7.08
N GLY A 174 23.46 -1.25 -7.70
CA GLY A 174 24.37 -1.98 -8.54
C GLY A 174 24.27 -1.83 -10.05
N ALA A 175 23.20 -1.28 -10.63
CA ALA A 175 23.18 -1.06 -12.09
C ALA A 175 24.21 -0.01 -12.54
N LEU A 176 24.47 1.00 -11.71
CA LEU A 176 25.47 2.03 -11.97
C LEU A 176 26.83 1.67 -11.34
N SER A 177 26.84 1.02 -10.19
CA SER A 177 28.02 0.70 -9.41
C SER A 177 28.84 -0.45 -10.00
N ARG A 178 28.20 -1.43 -10.64
CA ARG A 178 28.91 -2.47 -11.39
C ARG A 178 29.79 -1.91 -12.51
N ARG A 179 29.54 -0.66 -12.93
CA ARG A 179 30.32 0.02 -13.95
C ARG A 179 31.57 0.71 -13.42
N THR A 180 31.68 0.95 -12.13
CA THR A 180 32.70 1.87 -11.64
C THR A 180 33.84 1.26 -10.82
N ASN A 181 33.64 0.24 -9.96
CA ASN A 181 34.72 -0.15 -9.05
C ASN A 181 34.79 -1.62 -8.59
N GLY A 182 33.95 -2.53 -9.09
CA GLY A 182 33.94 -3.93 -8.61
C GLY A 182 33.55 -4.08 -7.14
N GLN A 183 32.91 -3.07 -6.55
CA GLN A 183 32.53 -3.05 -5.16
C GLN A 183 31.23 -3.84 -4.99
N GLU A 184 31.21 -4.81 -4.08
CA GLU A 184 29.99 -5.52 -3.71
C GLU A 184 29.09 -4.60 -2.87
N TYR A 185 27.84 -4.44 -3.30
CA TYR A 185 26.81 -3.73 -2.54
C TYR A 185 25.98 -4.73 -1.75
N PRO A 186 25.40 -4.30 -0.62
CA PRO A 186 24.43 -5.12 0.09
C PRO A 186 23.31 -5.60 -0.83
N GLU A 187 22.81 -6.79 -0.58
CA GLU A 187 21.73 -7.39 -1.37
C GLU A 187 20.50 -6.48 -1.43
N TYR A 188 20.19 -5.86 -0.30
CA TYR A 188 19.11 -4.88 -0.16
C TYR A 188 19.68 -3.50 0.13
N THR A 189 19.30 -2.50 -0.68
CA THR A 189 19.76 -1.11 -0.53
C THR A 189 18.63 -0.13 -0.87
N PRO A 190 18.18 0.68 0.13
CA PRO A 190 18.62 0.63 1.52
C PRO A 190 18.19 -0.66 2.22
N ASP A 191 18.97 -1.10 3.19
CA ASP A 191 18.57 -2.19 4.08
C ASP A 191 17.61 -1.64 5.14
N PHE A 192 16.31 -1.77 4.90
CA PHE A 192 15.26 -1.22 5.76
C PHE A 192 15.25 -1.86 7.15
N ILE A 193 15.75 -3.10 7.30
CA ILE A 193 15.79 -3.76 8.59
C ILE A 193 16.87 -3.15 9.48
N ARG A 194 18.10 -3.03 8.97
CA ARG A 194 19.20 -2.35 9.71
C ARG A 194 18.89 -0.88 9.97
N LEU A 195 18.20 -0.26 9.04
CA LEU A 195 17.74 1.12 9.21
C LEU A 195 16.71 1.22 10.35
N ALA A 196 15.72 0.35 10.42
CA ALA A 196 14.77 0.29 11.53
C ALA A 196 15.50 0.14 12.86
N GLU A 197 16.40 -0.82 12.96
CA GLU A 197 17.23 -1.09 14.14
C GLU A 197 18.07 0.13 14.56
N SER A 198 18.66 0.85 13.59
CA SER A 198 19.46 2.06 13.87
C SER A 198 18.65 3.20 14.49
N TYR A 199 17.34 3.25 14.23
CA TYR A 199 16.40 4.18 14.87
C TYR A 199 15.86 3.67 16.19
N GLY A 200 16.07 2.39 16.55
CA GLY A 200 15.45 1.76 17.72
C GLY A 200 14.07 1.16 17.45
N ALA A 201 13.69 1.06 16.20
CA ALA A 201 12.48 0.36 15.74
C ALA A 201 12.77 -1.14 15.52
N LYS A 202 11.72 -1.96 15.45
CA LYS A 202 11.83 -3.37 15.09
C LYS A 202 11.78 -3.52 13.58
N GLY A 203 12.63 -4.40 13.02
CA GLY A 203 12.63 -4.74 11.61
C GLY A 203 12.32 -6.22 11.36
N ILE A 204 11.48 -6.52 10.38
CA ILE A 204 11.15 -7.88 9.93
C ILE A 204 11.18 -7.89 8.41
N ARG A 205 11.97 -8.79 7.80
CA ARG A 205 11.96 -9.00 6.34
C ARG A 205 11.17 -10.27 6.02
N VAL A 206 10.27 -10.15 5.04
CA VAL A 206 9.40 -11.22 4.56
C VAL A 206 9.70 -11.44 3.09
N THR A 207 10.13 -12.65 2.75
CA THR A 207 10.47 -13.04 1.38
C THR A 207 9.53 -14.10 0.80
N GLU A 208 8.78 -14.78 1.66
CA GLU A 208 7.88 -15.88 1.29
C GLU A 208 6.46 -15.62 1.81
N LYS A 209 5.46 -16.10 1.06
CA LYS A 209 4.03 -15.90 1.40
C LYS A 209 3.63 -16.43 2.77
N ASP A 210 4.14 -17.58 3.16
CA ASP A 210 3.81 -18.24 4.42
C ASP A 210 4.31 -17.49 5.66
N GLN A 211 5.25 -16.55 5.48
CA GLN A 211 5.79 -15.70 6.54
C GLN A 211 4.91 -14.48 6.86
N ILE A 212 4.00 -14.08 5.96
CA ILE A 212 3.26 -12.82 6.07
C ILE A 212 2.46 -12.75 7.37
N ALA A 213 1.64 -13.76 7.64
CA ALA A 213 0.79 -13.78 8.84
C ALA A 213 1.61 -13.74 10.14
N ALA A 214 2.70 -14.52 10.20
CA ALA A 214 3.59 -14.56 11.36
C ALA A 214 4.24 -13.19 11.61
N ALA A 215 4.64 -12.47 10.56
CA ALA A 215 5.22 -11.13 10.67
C ALA A 215 4.22 -10.12 11.26
N PHE A 216 2.96 -10.14 10.85
CA PHE A 216 1.92 -9.28 11.42
C PHE A 216 1.61 -9.65 12.87
N GLU A 217 1.51 -10.94 13.21
CA GLU A 217 1.29 -11.39 14.58
C GLU A 217 2.46 -11.02 15.50
N GLU A 218 3.69 -11.01 14.97
CA GLU A 218 4.85 -10.56 15.71
C GLU A 218 4.85 -9.03 15.89
N ALA A 219 4.44 -8.28 14.88
CA ALA A 219 4.30 -6.82 14.96
C ALA A 219 3.21 -6.40 15.96
N LYS A 220 2.08 -7.11 16.04
CA LYS A 220 1.02 -6.87 17.04
C LYS A 220 1.51 -6.97 18.48
N LYS A 221 2.52 -7.79 18.74
CA LYS A 221 3.10 -7.96 20.10
C LYS A 221 4.01 -6.81 20.51
N ASN A 222 4.49 -6.02 19.55
CA ASN A 222 5.31 -4.84 19.83
C ASN A 222 4.42 -3.64 20.14
N THR A 223 4.30 -3.31 21.41
CA THR A 223 3.39 -2.26 21.93
C THR A 223 4.10 -0.95 22.27
N LYS A 224 5.41 -0.83 21.98
CA LYS A 224 6.21 0.33 22.42
C LYS A 224 6.87 1.10 21.30
N THR A 225 7.31 0.41 20.25
CA THR A 225 8.08 1.02 19.17
C THR A 225 7.48 0.68 17.82
N PRO A 226 7.76 1.46 16.78
CA PRO A 226 7.32 1.08 15.44
C PRO A 226 7.95 -0.25 15.00
N THR A 227 7.21 -1.02 14.20
CA THR A 227 7.72 -2.21 13.53
C THR A 227 7.69 -1.98 12.03
N ILE A 228 8.85 -2.07 11.38
CA ILE A 228 8.96 -2.10 9.92
C ILE A 228 8.87 -3.55 9.47
N ILE A 229 7.91 -3.85 8.59
CA ILE A 229 7.84 -5.12 7.87
C ILE A 229 8.13 -4.83 6.41
N GLU A 230 9.25 -5.32 5.92
CA GLU A 230 9.65 -5.22 4.53
C GLU A 230 9.23 -6.48 3.78
N PHE A 231 8.34 -6.34 2.82
CA PHE A 231 7.87 -7.40 1.93
C PHE A 231 8.58 -7.28 0.59
N ILE A 232 9.31 -8.31 0.20
CA ILE A 232 9.99 -8.38 -1.10
C ILE A 232 8.99 -8.91 -2.12
N ILE A 233 8.47 -8.01 -2.97
CA ILE A 233 7.46 -8.35 -3.98
C ILE A 233 8.04 -8.34 -5.40
N ASP A 234 7.31 -8.95 -6.34
CA ASP A 234 7.71 -9.01 -7.74
C ASP A 234 7.83 -7.60 -8.35
N PRO A 235 9.02 -7.22 -8.89
CA PRO A 235 9.21 -5.93 -9.55
C PRO A 235 8.40 -5.77 -10.86
N GLU A 236 7.89 -6.86 -11.43
CA GLU A 236 7.05 -6.84 -12.64
C GLU A 236 5.56 -6.81 -12.33
N GLU A 237 5.19 -6.77 -11.04
CA GLU A 237 3.79 -6.65 -10.64
C GLU A 237 3.21 -5.30 -11.07
N MET A 238 1.98 -5.34 -11.60
CA MET A 238 1.30 -4.15 -12.09
C MET A 238 -0.12 -4.05 -11.57
N VAL A 239 -0.55 -2.83 -11.39
CA VAL A 239 -1.95 -2.52 -11.02
C VAL A 239 -2.82 -2.64 -12.26
N TYR A 240 -3.84 -3.48 -12.17
CA TYR A 240 -4.90 -3.61 -13.18
C TYR A 240 -6.27 -3.63 -12.48
N PRO A 241 -7.36 -3.21 -13.15
CA PRO A 241 -7.38 -2.57 -14.49
C PRO A 241 -6.74 -1.17 -14.50
N MET A 242 -6.29 -0.72 -15.68
CA MET A 242 -5.70 0.60 -15.89
C MET A 242 -6.35 1.26 -17.12
N ILE A 243 -6.48 2.59 -17.11
CA ILE A 243 -6.93 3.37 -18.25
C ILE A 243 -5.77 4.23 -18.73
N LYS A 244 -5.52 4.28 -20.04
CA LYS A 244 -4.52 5.19 -20.62
C LYS A 244 -4.91 6.65 -20.37
N PRO A 245 -3.96 7.59 -20.25
CA PRO A 245 -4.25 9.01 -20.14
C PRO A 245 -5.16 9.49 -21.28
N GLY A 246 -6.26 10.19 -20.92
CA GLY A 246 -7.26 10.66 -21.87
C GLY A 246 -8.19 9.58 -22.42
N GLY A 247 -8.10 8.34 -21.95
CA GLY A 247 -8.99 7.26 -22.31
C GLY A 247 -10.33 7.28 -21.56
N THR A 248 -11.21 6.36 -21.95
CA THR A 248 -12.54 6.14 -21.38
C THR A 248 -12.59 4.75 -20.72
N LEU A 249 -13.71 4.40 -20.08
CA LEU A 249 -13.93 3.05 -19.55
C LEU A 249 -13.89 1.96 -20.63
N ALA A 250 -14.13 2.31 -21.90
CA ALA A 250 -13.97 1.37 -23.01
C ALA A 250 -12.50 1.06 -23.36
N ASP A 251 -11.56 1.87 -22.86
CA ASP A 251 -10.13 1.72 -23.08
C ASP A 251 -9.42 1.01 -21.89
N LEU A 252 -10.14 0.23 -21.08
CA LEU A 252 -9.57 -0.50 -19.97
C LEU A 252 -8.53 -1.52 -20.44
N ILE A 253 -7.35 -1.45 -19.80
CA ILE A 253 -6.28 -2.43 -19.92
C ILE A 253 -6.43 -3.38 -18.74
N MET A 254 -6.73 -4.65 -19.03
CA MET A 254 -7.00 -5.67 -18.01
C MET A 254 -5.77 -6.47 -17.64
N ASP A 255 -4.83 -6.61 -18.57
CA ASP A 255 -3.53 -7.26 -18.40
C ASP A 255 -2.58 -6.91 -19.55
N CYS A 256 -1.30 -7.29 -19.45
CA CYS A 256 -0.29 -7.21 -20.51
C CYS A 256 0.37 -8.56 -20.75
#